data_ac8df6b9c9497a0bab8169242c369645
#
_entry.id   ac8df6b9c9497a0bab8169242c369645
#
_cell.length_a   1.000
_cell.length_b   1.000
_cell.length_c   1.000
_cell.angle_alpha   90.00
_cell.angle_beta   90.00
_cell.angle_gamma   90.00
#
_symmetry.space_group_name_H-M   'P 1'
#
loop_
_entity.id
_entity.type
_entity.pdbx_description
1 polymer ?
#
loop_
_entity_poly.entity_id
_entity_poly.type
_entity_poly.pdbx_seq_one_letter_code
_entity_poly.pdbx_strand_id
1 'polypeptide(L)'
;MQYGISILLSGISLGGQYALIAIGYTMVYGILRLINFAHGDVFMAAGLIMVYLSASLPIGVALPLMILLTVLLGFVIERAAYKPLRSAPRMSVMISAIGVSYLLQNLATYITGGLPQMYPSLPGLSSQITIAGTSTKMVTVITPFLVVALVVVLTQLINHTKIGMAMRAASRDFETAQLMGIKINNIISFTFVIGSFLAAVGSALYFTNYPSIVPLSGSLPGLRAFVAAVFGGIGSIPGAVVGAFLIGLSETVIKSSNWSVFSDAFTFALLIIILVVKPTGLYGEKSTEKV
;
A
#
# COMPACT_ATOMS: atom_id res chain seq x y z
N MET A 1 -24.71 17.19 -12.23
CA MET A 1 -24.51 16.98 -10.79
C MET A 1 -24.19 15.54 -10.44
N GLN A 2 -24.94 14.56 -10.92
CA GLN A 2 -24.72 13.11 -10.70
C GLN A 2 -23.33 12.62 -11.13
N TYR A 3 -22.84 13.05 -12.31
CA TYR A 3 -21.52 12.68 -12.81
C TYR A 3 -20.38 13.16 -11.89
N GLY A 4 -20.48 14.39 -11.35
CA GLY A 4 -19.48 14.90 -10.41
C GLY A 4 -19.43 14.12 -9.09
N ILE A 5 -20.59 13.68 -8.57
CA ILE A 5 -20.69 12.85 -7.36
C ILE A 5 -20.03 11.48 -7.59
N SER A 6 -20.27 10.87 -8.77
CA SER A 6 -19.63 9.60 -9.14
C SER A 6 -18.11 9.70 -9.17
N ILE A 7 -17.56 10.78 -9.76
CA ILE A 7 -16.11 11.03 -9.80
C ILE A 7 -15.54 11.19 -8.40
N LEU A 8 -16.19 11.98 -7.55
CA LEU A 8 -15.75 12.19 -6.18
C LEU A 8 -15.75 10.90 -5.36
N LEU A 9 -16.83 10.13 -5.40
CA LEU A 9 -16.92 8.85 -4.69
C LEU A 9 -15.86 7.87 -5.16
N SER A 10 -15.68 7.73 -6.48
CA SER A 10 -14.67 6.85 -7.05
C SER A 10 -13.25 7.31 -6.72
N GLY A 11 -12.98 8.62 -6.78
CA GLY A 11 -11.68 9.18 -6.47
C GLY A 11 -11.30 9.04 -4.99
N ILE A 12 -12.25 9.26 -4.08
CA ILE A 12 -12.04 9.06 -2.65
C ILE A 12 -11.82 7.57 -2.36
N SER A 13 -12.58 6.67 -2.99
CA SER A 13 -12.39 5.23 -2.84
C SER A 13 -11.02 4.78 -3.35
N LEU A 14 -10.63 5.21 -4.55
CA LEU A 14 -9.33 4.89 -5.14
C LEU A 14 -8.18 5.45 -4.29
N GLY A 15 -8.31 6.69 -3.83
CA GLY A 15 -7.36 7.32 -2.91
C GLY A 15 -7.21 6.56 -1.61
N GLY A 16 -8.32 6.05 -1.05
CA GLY A 16 -8.31 5.19 0.12
C GLY A 16 -7.55 3.87 -0.11
N GLN A 17 -7.76 3.23 -1.25
CA GLN A 17 -7.03 2.01 -1.63
C GLN A 17 -5.52 2.27 -1.76
N TYR A 18 -5.13 3.37 -2.40
CA TYR A 18 -3.73 3.79 -2.46
C TYR A 18 -3.16 4.15 -1.09
N ALA A 19 -3.97 4.72 -0.18
CA ALA A 19 -3.53 5.06 1.17
C ALA A 19 -3.08 3.83 1.96
N LEU A 20 -3.78 2.69 1.86
CA LEU A 20 -3.38 1.46 2.54
C LEU A 20 -2.00 0.96 2.07
N ILE A 21 -1.73 1.02 0.76
CA ILE A 21 -0.43 0.65 0.21
C ILE A 21 0.63 1.69 0.58
N ALA A 22 0.31 2.99 0.47
CA ALA A 22 1.21 4.10 0.77
C ALA A 22 1.66 4.12 2.25
N ILE A 23 0.77 3.76 3.18
CA ILE A 23 1.11 3.61 4.60
C ILE A 23 2.14 2.49 4.77
N GLY A 24 1.98 1.36 4.08
CA GLY A 24 2.97 0.27 4.11
C GLY A 24 4.36 0.73 3.66
N TYR A 25 4.45 1.47 2.55
CA TYR A 25 5.71 2.10 2.10
C TYR A 25 6.27 3.06 3.14
N THR A 26 5.44 3.95 3.65
CA THR A 26 5.83 4.99 4.60
C THR A 26 6.33 4.41 5.92
N MET A 27 5.71 3.37 6.43
CA MET A 27 6.13 2.70 7.67
C MET A 27 7.49 2.03 7.53
N VAL A 28 7.70 1.29 6.45
CA VAL A 28 8.98 0.62 6.17
C VAL A 28 10.08 1.66 5.95
N TYR A 29 9.81 2.69 5.16
CA TYR A 29 10.76 3.77 4.94
C TYR A 29 11.07 4.55 6.21
N GLY A 30 10.09 4.83 7.04
CA GLY A 30 10.27 5.57 8.30
C GLY A 30 11.28 4.91 9.24
N ILE A 31 11.38 3.59 9.21
CA ILE A 31 12.31 2.83 10.06
C ILE A 31 13.61 2.50 9.31
N LEU A 32 13.52 1.89 8.12
CA LEU A 32 14.70 1.40 7.40
C LEU A 32 15.38 2.46 6.53
N ARG A 33 14.72 3.59 6.26
CA ARG A 33 15.14 4.61 5.27
C ARG A 33 15.40 4.00 3.89
N LEU A 34 14.68 2.93 3.55
CA LEU A 34 14.76 2.18 2.31
C LEU A 34 13.34 1.95 1.75
N ILE A 35 13.23 1.97 0.42
CA ILE A 35 11.98 1.72 -0.28
C ILE A 35 11.84 0.21 -0.50
N ASN A 36 10.70 -0.36 -0.11
CA ASN A 36 10.37 -1.75 -0.38
C ASN A 36 9.66 -1.88 -1.73
N PHE A 37 10.39 -2.03 -2.84
CA PHE A 37 9.79 -2.16 -4.17
C PHE A 37 8.90 -3.40 -4.32
N ALA A 38 9.11 -4.46 -3.53
CA ALA A 38 8.27 -5.66 -3.55
C ALA A 38 6.87 -5.46 -2.92
N HIS A 39 6.60 -4.32 -2.27
CA HIS A 39 5.34 -4.10 -1.53
C HIS A 39 4.11 -4.11 -2.45
N GLY A 40 4.21 -3.54 -3.66
CA GLY A 40 3.16 -3.62 -4.67
C GLY A 40 2.88 -5.06 -5.13
N ASP A 41 3.92 -5.89 -5.19
CA ASP A 41 3.77 -7.30 -5.58
C ASP A 41 3.21 -8.16 -4.44
N VAL A 42 3.46 -7.79 -3.18
CA VAL A 42 2.74 -8.38 -2.03
C VAL A 42 1.24 -8.10 -2.10
N PHE A 43 0.86 -6.88 -2.50
CA PHE A 43 -0.53 -6.52 -2.77
C PHE A 43 -1.14 -7.37 -3.91
N MET A 44 -0.43 -7.55 -5.01
CA MET A 44 -0.86 -8.42 -6.13
C MET A 44 -0.96 -9.88 -5.67
N ALA A 45 0.03 -10.39 -4.94
CA ALA A 45 0.04 -11.76 -4.43
C ALA A 45 -1.16 -12.02 -3.51
N ALA A 46 -1.57 -11.05 -2.67
CA ALA A 46 -2.78 -11.16 -1.87
C ALA A 46 -4.03 -11.40 -2.73
N GLY A 47 -4.16 -10.67 -3.84
CA GLY A 47 -5.26 -10.86 -4.77
C GLY A 47 -5.26 -12.25 -5.40
N LEU A 48 -4.10 -12.75 -5.85
CA LEU A 48 -3.98 -14.11 -6.40
C LEU A 48 -4.27 -15.18 -5.35
N ILE A 49 -3.76 -15.04 -4.13
CA ILE A 49 -4.05 -15.95 -3.02
C ILE A 49 -5.57 -16.04 -2.80
N MET A 50 -6.29 -14.92 -2.84
CA MET A 50 -7.74 -14.91 -2.71
C MET A 50 -8.43 -15.66 -3.84
N VAL A 51 -7.99 -15.48 -5.09
CA VAL A 51 -8.53 -16.19 -6.25
C VAL A 51 -8.43 -17.71 -6.05
N TYR A 52 -7.25 -18.21 -5.68
CA TYR A 52 -7.03 -19.64 -5.51
C TYR A 52 -7.73 -20.21 -4.27
N LEU A 53 -7.77 -19.48 -3.17
CA LEU A 53 -8.48 -19.92 -1.97
C LEU A 53 -10.00 -19.98 -2.19
N SER A 54 -10.56 -19.02 -2.88
CA SER A 54 -12.00 -18.97 -3.15
C SER A 54 -12.49 -20.06 -4.12
N ALA A 55 -11.60 -20.69 -4.87
CA ALA A 55 -11.90 -21.83 -5.70
C ALA A 55 -12.29 -23.09 -4.90
N SER A 56 -11.78 -23.20 -3.66
CA SER A 56 -11.99 -24.40 -2.82
C SER A 56 -12.66 -24.10 -1.48
N LEU A 57 -12.65 -22.84 -1.04
CA LEU A 57 -13.13 -22.44 0.28
C LEU A 57 -14.23 -21.38 0.18
N PRO A 58 -15.19 -21.37 1.11
CA PRO A 58 -16.17 -20.28 1.20
C PRO A 58 -15.47 -18.95 1.51
N ILE A 59 -15.97 -17.86 0.97
CA ILE A 59 -15.36 -16.51 1.05
C ILE A 59 -15.09 -16.08 2.51
N GLY A 60 -15.98 -16.43 3.44
CA GLY A 60 -15.82 -16.13 4.86
C GLY A 60 -14.58 -16.73 5.50
N VAL A 61 -14.06 -17.86 4.95
CA VAL A 61 -12.80 -18.49 5.39
C VAL A 61 -11.64 -18.05 4.49
N ALA A 62 -11.89 -17.93 3.20
CA ALA A 62 -10.86 -17.53 2.22
C ALA A 62 -10.27 -16.14 2.52
N LEU A 63 -11.10 -15.17 2.91
CA LEU A 63 -10.66 -13.80 3.17
C LEU A 63 -9.70 -13.68 4.38
N PRO A 64 -10.03 -14.21 5.58
CA PRO A 64 -9.09 -14.20 6.71
C PRO A 64 -7.81 -15.00 6.40
N LEU A 65 -7.93 -16.13 5.71
CA LEU A 65 -6.79 -16.95 5.33
C LEU A 65 -5.88 -16.23 4.32
N MET A 66 -6.45 -15.52 3.35
CA MET A 66 -5.70 -14.67 2.42
C MET A 66 -4.90 -13.62 3.18
N ILE A 67 -5.52 -12.92 4.14
CA ILE A 67 -4.83 -11.92 4.95
C ILE A 67 -3.67 -12.57 5.72
N LEU A 68 -3.92 -13.71 6.36
CA LEU A 68 -2.89 -14.44 7.12
C LEU A 68 -1.71 -14.86 6.24
N LEU A 69 -1.98 -15.46 5.08
CA LEU A 69 -0.95 -15.90 4.14
C LEU A 69 -0.16 -14.73 3.55
N THR A 70 -0.81 -13.60 3.29
CA THR A 70 -0.14 -12.38 2.82
C THR A 70 0.77 -11.78 3.90
N VAL A 71 0.32 -11.76 5.14
CA VAL A 71 1.14 -11.33 6.29
C VAL A 71 2.34 -12.26 6.46
N LEU A 72 2.14 -13.57 6.35
CA LEU A 72 3.22 -14.56 6.39
C LEU A 72 4.21 -14.35 5.24
N LEU A 73 3.71 -14.10 4.01
CA LEU A 73 4.55 -13.79 2.85
C LEU A 73 5.42 -12.56 3.13
N GLY A 74 4.85 -11.46 3.64
CA GLY A 74 5.60 -10.26 3.99
C GLY A 74 6.64 -10.49 5.08
N PHE A 75 6.32 -11.30 6.09
CA PHE A 75 7.28 -11.72 7.11
C PHE A 75 8.43 -12.56 6.53
N VAL A 76 8.13 -13.50 5.63
CA VAL A 76 9.14 -14.31 4.95
C VAL A 76 10.05 -13.44 4.08
N ILE A 77 9.48 -12.50 3.32
CA ILE A 77 10.27 -11.54 2.52
C ILE A 77 11.22 -10.74 3.41
N GLU A 78 10.74 -10.22 4.53
CA GLU A 78 11.62 -9.52 5.48
C GLU A 78 12.74 -10.42 5.98
N ARG A 79 12.43 -11.66 6.36
CA ARG A 79 13.38 -12.58 6.96
C ARG A 79 14.43 -13.09 5.97
N ALA A 80 14.03 -13.35 4.72
CA ALA A 80 14.88 -13.93 3.70
C ALA A 80 15.67 -12.88 2.90
N ALA A 81 15.05 -11.74 2.56
CA ALA A 81 15.63 -10.77 1.64
C ALA A 81 16.17 -9.50 2.31
N TYR A 82 15.58 -9.06 3.44
CA TYR A 82 15.99 -7.83 4.09
C TYR A 82 16.89 -8.04 5.30
N LYS A 83 16.54 -9.00 6.15
CA LYS A 83 17.28 -9.25 7.39
C LYS A 83 18.75 -9.58 7.16
N PRO A 84 19.15 -10.45 6.20
CA PRO A 84 20.55 -10.77 5.95
C PRO A 84 21.38 -9.60 5.42
N LEU A 85 20.72 -8.63 4.78
CA LEU A 85 21.38 -7.50 4.12
C LEU A 85 21.36 -6.20 4.95
N ARG A 86 20.94 -6.24 6.21
CA ARG A 86 20.81 -5.02 7.05
C ARG A 86 22.13 -4.32 7.32
N SER A 87 23.24 -5.05 7.37
CA SER A 87 24.60 -4.52 7.50
C SER A 87 25.25 -4.17 6.16
N ALA A 88 24.60 -4.51 5.03
CA ALA A 88 25.10 -4.23 3.70
C ALA A 88 24.80 -2.78 3.27
N PRO A 89 25.51 -2.26 2.26
CA PRO A 89 25.22 -0.96 1.68
C PRO A 89 23.73 -0.85 1.24
N ARG A 90 23.16 0.34 1.36
CA ARG A 90 21.73 0.59 1.01
C ARG A 90 21.36 0.11 -0.39
N MET A 91 22.26 0.24 -1.35
CA MET A 91 22.06 -0.24 -2.74
C MET A 91 21.84 -1.75 -2.81
N SER A 92 22.56 -2.55 -2.02
CA SER A 92 22.39 -4.01 -1.99
C SER A 92 20.99 -4.41 -1.50
N VAL A 93 20.46 -3.71 -0.51
CA VAL A 93 19.10 -3.95 0.01
C VAL A 93 18.06 -3.56 -1.03
N MET A 94 18.24 -2.43 -1.74
CA MET A 94 17.34 -2.01 -2.81
C MET A 94 17.32 -3.00 -3.97
N ILE A 95 18.50 -3.51 -4.39
CA ILE A 95 18.61 -4.53 -5.44
C ILE A 95 17.91 -5.82 -5.00
N SER A 96 18.07 -6.24 -3.74
CA SER A 96 17.35 -7.39 -3.18
C SER A 96 15.83 -7.19 -3.22
N ALA A 97 15.34 -5.99 -2.88
CA ALA A 97 13.91 -5.67 -2.97
C ALA A 97 13.37 -5.79 -4.40
N ILE A 98 14.12 -5.29 -5.40
CA ILE A 98 13.79 -5.43 -6.82
C ILE A 98 13.82 -6.91 -7.22
N GLY A 99 14.82 -7.67 -6.76
CA GLY A 99 14.91 -9.11 -7.01
C GLY A 99 13.70 -9.88 -6.47
N VAL A 100 13.23 -9.55 -5.27
CA VAL A 100 11.99 -10.12 -4.69
C VAL A 100 10.77 -9.73 -5.52
N SER A 101 10.68 -8.48 -5.98
CA SER A 101 9.61 -8.02 -6.84
C SER A 101 9.52 -8.87 -8.12
N TYR A 102 10.63 -9.02 -8.83
CA TYR A 102 10.69 -9.88 -10.02
C TYR A 102 10.41 -11.36 -9.73
N LEU A 103 10.87 -11.88 -8.58
CA LEU A 103 10.56 -13.24 -8.16
C LEU A 103 9.05 -13.44 -8.01
N LEU A 104 8.36 -12.53 -7.32
CA LEU A 104 6.91 -12.62 -7.14
C LEU A 104 6.15 -12.50 -8.46
N GLN A 105 6.54 -11.58 -9.35
CA GLN A 105 5.92 -11.41 -10.66
C GLN A 105 6.11 -12.64 -11.55
N ASN A 106 7.32 -13.20 -11.59
CA ASN A 106 7.59 -14.39 -12.39
C ASN A 106 6.92 -15.65 -11.81
N LEU A 107 6.87 -15.78 -10.48
CA LEU A 107 6.13 -16.84 -9.83
C LEU A 107 4.63 -16.74 -10.13
N ALA A 108 4.06 -15.53 -10.06
CA ALA A 108 2.67 -15.28 -10.44
C ALA A 108 2.43 -15.64 -11.91
N THR A 109 3.35 -15.24 -12.81
CA THR A 109 3.28 -15.58 -14.24
C THR A 109 3.32 -17.10 -14.47
N TYR A 110 4.21 -17.80 -13.75
CA TYR A 110 4.30 -19.27 -13.85
C TYR A 110 3.01 -19.97 -13.37
N ILE A 111 2.46 -19.52 -12.24
CA ILE A 111 1.25 -20.14 -11.66
C ILE A 111 0.00 -19.86 -12.50
N THR A 112 -0.13 -18.63 -13.06
CA THR A 112 -1.30 -18.20 -13.85
C THR A 112 -1.18 -18.52 -15.33
N GLY A 113 -0.01 -18.95 -15.80
CA GLY A 113 0.30 -19.05 -17.23
C GLY A 113 0.34 -17.67 -17.92
N GLY A 114 0.50 -16.58 -17.17
CA GLY A 114 0.45 -15.21 -17.68
C GLY A 114 -0.98 -14.71 -17.99
N LEU A 115 -2.01 -15.53 -17.76
CA LEU A 115 -3.41 -15.20 -18.07
C LEU A 115 -4.05 -14.39 -16.93
N PRO A 116 -4.97 -13.46 -17.29
CA PRO A 116 -5.77 -12.75 -16.29
C PRO A 116 -6.63 -13.72 -15.47
N GLN A 117 -6.63 -13.52 -14.15
CA GLN A 117 -7.45 -14.26 -13.21
C GLN A 117 -8.60 -13.38 -12.73
N MET A 118 -9.80 -13.95 -12.61
CA MET A 118 -10.98 -13.24 -12.13
C MET A 118 -11.04 -13.28 -10.60
N TYR A 119 -11.08 -12.11 -9.99
CA TYR A 119 -11.24 -11.98 -8.54
C TYR A 119 -12.70 -12.35 -8.15
N PRO A 120 -12.90 -13.13 -7.08
CA PRO A 120 -14.23 -13.54 -6.65
C PRO A 120 -15.07 -12.33 -6.22
N SER A 121 -16.37 -12.39 -6.49
CA SER A 121 -17.29 -11.39 -5.99
C SER A 121 -17.47 -11.54 -4.48
N LEU A 122 -17.10 -10.52 -3.71
CA LEU A 122 -17.31 -10.54 -2.26
C LEU A 122 -18.77 -10.20 -1.93
N PRO A 123 -19.53 -11.09 -1.28
CA PRO A 123 -20.92 -10.85 -0.91
C PRO A 123 -21.05 -9.55 -0.09
N GLY A 124 -22.03 -8.72 -0.44
CA GLY A 124 -22.25 -7.42 0.19
C GLY A 124 -21.37 -6.31 -0.39
N LEU A 125 -20.05 -6.49 -0.52
CA LEU A 125 -19.13 -5.46 -1.05
C LEU A 125 -19.26 -5.25 -2.56
N SER A 126 -19.59 -6.30 -3.31
CA SER A 126 -19.79 -6.25 -4.76
C SER A 126 -21.22 -5.80 -5.15
N SER A 127 -22.16 -5.68 -4.20
CA SER A 127 -23.53 -5.24 -4.47
C SER A 127 -23.55 -3.81 -5.00
N GLN A 128 -24.47 -3.54 -5.92
CA GLN A 128 -24.71 -2.19 -6.42
C GLN A 128 -25.66 -1.45 -5.50
N ILE A 129 -25.34 -0.21 -5.20
CA ILE A 129 -26.18 0.72 -4.44
C ILE A 129 -26.33 2.02 -5.22
N THR A 130 -27.46 2.68 -5.06
CA THR A 130 -27.72 3.98 -5.70
C THR A 130 -27.60 5.09 -4.66
N ILE A 131 -26.64 6.01 -4.86
CA ILE A 131 -26.43 7.18 -4.02
C ILE A 131 -26.59 8.43 -4.87
N ALA A 132 -27.50 9.31 -4.48
CA ALA A 132 -27.80 10.56 -5.20
C ALA A 132 -28.09 10.35 -6.70
N GLY A 133 -28.75 9.23 -7.04
CA GLY A 133 -29.09 8.88 -8.43
C GLY A 133 -27.94 8.25 -9.24
N THR A 134 -26.78 7.98 -8.61
CA THR A 134 -25.65 7.31 -9.24
C THR A 134 -25.51 5.89 -8.71
N SER A 135 -25.48 4.89 -9.62
CA SER A 135 -25.22 3.50 -9.24
C SER A 135 -23.72 3.28 -9.04
N THR A 136 -23.33 2.77 -7.88
CA THR A 136 -21.95 2.45 -7.53
C THR A 136 -21.88 1.16 -6.72
N LYS A 137 -20.71 0.52 -6.66
CA LYS A 137 -20.52 -0.66 -5.81
C LYS A 137 -20.43 -0.24 -4.33
N MET A 138 -20.95 -1.09 -3.45
CA MET A 138 -20.90 -0.88 -2.00
C MET A 138 -19.45 -0.70 -1.51
N VAL A 139 -18.49 -1.44 -2.07
CA VAL A 139 -17.06 -1.30 -1.74
C VAL A 139 -16.54 0.12 -1.94
N THR A 140 -17.02 0.85 -2.98
CA THR A 140 -16.60 2.25 -3.23
C THR A 140 -16.97 3.16 -2.07
N VAL A 141 -18.10 2.90 -1.43
CA VAL A 141 -18.59 3.69 -0.29
C VAL A 141 -17.94 3.26 1.02
N ILE A 142 -17.77 1.96 1.23
CA ILE A 142 -17.18 1.42 2.47
C ILE A 142 -15.70 1.73 2.57
N THR A 143 -14.96 1.73 1.44
CA THR A 143 -13.50 1.90 1.43
C THR A 143 -13.02 3.13 2.21
N PRO A 144 -13.53 4.35 2.02
CA PRO A 144 -13.05 5.53 2.76
C PRO A 144 -13.21 5.39 4.27
N PHE A 145 -14.35 4.86 4.72
CA PHE A 145 -14.64 4.68 6.15
C PHE A 145 -13.72 3.63 6.77
N LEU A 146 -13.52 2.51 6.08
CA LEU A 146 -12.63 1.44 6.53
C LEU A 146 -11.19 1.92 6.58
N VAL A 147 -10.75 2.68 5.57
CA VAL A 147 -9.38 3.27 5.55
C VAL A 147 -9.20 4.23 6.72
N VAL A 148 -10.14 5.14 6.96
CA VAL A 148 -10.06 6.06 8.10
C VAL A 148 -10.02 5.29 9.42
N ALA A 149 -10.85 4.26 9.59
CA ALA A 149 -10.84 3.42 10.79
C ALA A 149 -9.48 2.73 10.98
N LEU A 150 -8.90 2.14 9.91
CA LEU A 150 -7.58 1.51 9.96
C LEU A 150 -6.47 2.52 10.27
N VAL A 151 -6.52 3.72 9.69
CA VAL A 151 -5.56 4.80 9.97
C VAL A 151 -5.64 5.24 11.43
N VAL A 152 -6.85 5.39 11.98
CA VAL A 152 -7.04 5.74 13.40
C VAL A 152 -6.48 4.64 14.31
N VAL A 153 -6.82 3.38 14.06
CA VAL A 153 -6.29 2.22 14.82
C VAL A 153 -4.77 2.17 14.74
N LEU A 154 -4.20 2.32 13.56
CA LEU A 154 -2.76 2.33 13.37
C LEU A 154 -2.07 3.50 14.09
N THR A 155 -2.64 4.69 14.01
CA THR A 155 -2.13 5.87 14.69
C THR A 155 -2.18 5.69 16.21
N GLN A 156 -3.25 5.13 16.75
CA GLN A 156 -3.35 4.79 18.17
C GLN A 156 -2.32 3.73 18.56
N LEU A 157 -2.14 2.68 17.76
CA LEU A 157 -1.12 1.66 17.97
C LEU A 157 0.27 2.29 18.05
N ILE A 158 0.61 3.17 17.12
CA ILE A 158 1.92 3.81 17.06
C ILE A 158 2.10 4.81 18.21
N ASN A 159 1.06 5.58 18.58
CA ASN A 159 1.21 6.63 19.57
C ASN A 159 1.09 6.14 21.02
N HIS A 160 0.27 5.11 21.28
CA HIS A 160 -0.11 4.72 22.65
C HIS A 160 0.39 3.33 23.07
N THR A 161 1.09 2.57 22.17
CA THR A 161 1.60 1.25 22.56
C THR A 161 3.12 1.24 22.76
N LYS A 162 3.62 0.28 23.56
CA LYS A 162 5.07 0.07 23.76
C LYS A 162 5.79 -0.24 22.45
N ILE A 163 5.14 -1.00 21.55
CA ILE A 163 5.68 -1.31 20.22
C ILE A 163 5.78 -0.04 19.37
N GLY A 164 4.74 0.77 19.36
CA GLY A 164 4.75 2.05 18.65
C GLY A 164 5.79 3.03 19.19
N MET A 165 5.99 3.06 20.51
CA MET A 165 7.08 3.84 21.14
C MET A 165 8.45 3.36 20.64
N ALA A 166 8.66 2.05 20.60
CA ALA A 166 9.90 1.46 20.09
C ALA A 166 10.10 1.72 18.58
N MET A 167 9.01 1.72 17.78
CA MET A 167 9.06 2.10 16.36
C MET A 167 9.50 3.55 16.19
N ARG A 168 8.93 4.49 16.94
CA ARG A 168 9.30 5.91 16.87
C ARG A 168 10.74 6.16 17.35
N ALA A 169 11.20 5.45 18.38
CA ALA A 169 12.59 5.53 18.84
C ALA A 169 13.54 5.03 17.75
N ALA A 170 13.26 3.85 17.17
CA ALA A 170 14.06 3.26 16.10
C ALA A 170 14.08 4.14 14.83
N SER A 171 12.99 4.84 14.51
CA SER A 171 12.93 5.72 13.32
C SER A 171 13.78 6.98 13.46
N ARG A 172 14.09 7.41 14.70
CA ARG A 172 14.94 8.58 14.98
C ARG A 172 16.42 8.23 15.00
N ASP A 173 16.76 7.17 15.73
CA ASP A 173 18.15 6.73 15.89
C ASP A 173 18.18 5.22 16.20
N PHE A 174 18.70 4.44 15.26
CA PHE A 174 18.84 2.99 15.38
C PHE A 174 19.79 2.56 16.49
N GLU A 175 20.96 3.21 16.54
CA GLU A 175 22.05 2.82 17.46
C GLU A 175 21.64 3.14 18.89
N THR A 176 21.16 4.34 19.13
CA THR A 176 20.68 4.74 20.46
C THR A 176 19.49 3.87 20.92
N ALA A 177 18.53 3.57 20.03
CA ALA A 177 17.41 2.70 20.37
C ALA A 177 17.87 1.28 20.75
N GLN A 178 18.88 0.75 20.06
CA GLN A 178 19.48 -0.55 20.38
C GLN A 178 20.19 -0.55 21.73
N LEU A 179 20.94 0.50 22.03
CA LEU A 179 21.61 0.68 23.33
C LEU A 179 20.61 0.74 24.49
N MET A 180 19.42 1.31 24.25
CA MET A 180 18.31 1.32 25.21
C MET A 180 17.55 -0.02 25.32
N GLY A 181 18.06 -1.08 24.70
CA GLY A 181 17.51 -2.44 24.80
C GLY A 181 16.36 -2.75 23.83
N ILE A 182 16.08 -1.87 22.85
CA ILE A 182 15.05 -2.14 21.84
C ILE A 182 15.56 -3.19 20.85
N LYS A 183 14.83 -4.29 20.73
CA LYS A 183 15.12 -5.35 19.75
C LYS A 183 14.69 -4.89 18.34
N ILE A 184 15.56 -4.15 17.67
CA ILE A 184 15.31 -3.55 16.35
C ILE A 184 14.80 -4.58 15.34
N ASN A 185 15.32 -5.80 15.37
CA ASN A 185 14.86 -6.88 14.48
C ASN A 185 13.36 -7.15 14.60
N ASN A 186 12.82 -7.15 15.81
CA ASN A 186 11.41 -7.39 16.04
C ASN A 186 10.55 -6.21 15.56
N ILE A 187 11.06 -4.99 15.70
CA ILE A 187 10.37 -3.79 15.24
C ILE A 187 10.24 -3.77 13.72
N ILE A 188 11.31 -4.12 13.01
CA ILE A 188 11.29 -4.19 11.55
C ILE A 188 10.34 -5.29 11.08
N SER A 189 10.44 -6.52 11.64
CA SER A 189 9.52 -7.61 11.29
C SER A 189 8.06 -7.23 11.54
N PHE A 190 7.77 -6.56 12.65
CA PHE A 190 6.43 -6.07 12.97
C PHE A 190 5.92 -5.03 11.96
N THR A 191 6.80 -4.15 11.49
CA THR A 191 6.48 -3.15 10.46
C THR A 191 6.11 -3.81 9.13
N PHE A 192 6.84 -4.86 8.73
CA PHE A 192 6.51 -5.64 7.53
C PHE A 192 5.17 -6.39 7.69
N VAL A 193 4.90 -6.94 8.86
CA VAL A 193 3.61 -7.59 9.18
C VAL A 193 2.45 -6.61 9.03
N ILE A 194 2.55 -5.41 9.62
CA ILE A 194 1.51 -4.38 9.47
C ILE A 194 1.37 -3.94 8.02
N GLY A 195 2.48 -3.65 7.33
CA GLY A 195 2.47 -3.25 5.93
C GLY A 195 1.79 -4.29 5.05
N SER A 196 2.13 -5.58 5.23
CA SER A 196 1.51 -6.67 4.47
C SER A 196 0.04 -6.89 4.81
N PHE A 197 -0.36 -6.68 6.06
CA PHE A 197 -1.77 -6.67 6.46
C PHE A 197 -2.55 -5.58 5.71
N LEU A 198 -2.02 -4.34 5.68
CA LEU A 198 -2.65 -3.23 4.97
C LEU A 198 -2.69 -3.47 3.46
N ALA A 199 -1.63 -4.06 2.88
CA ALA A 199 -1.60 -4.47 1.48
C ALA A 199 -2.66 -5.53 1.18
N ALA A 200 -2.87 -6.51 2.06
CA ALA A 200 -3.91 -7.54 1.91
C ALA A 200 -5.31 -6.93 1.93
N VAL A 201 -5.60 -6.05 2.88
CA VAL A 201 -6.89 -5.35 2.96
C VAL A 201 -7.09 -4.44 1.74
N GLY A 202 -6.07 -3.69 1.36
CA GLY A 202 -6.08 -2.86 0.15
C GLY A 202 -6.34 -3.67 -1.11
N SER A 203 -5.71 -4.84 -1.24
CA SER A 203 -5.92 -5.79 -2.32
C SER A 203 -7.36 -6.27 -2.40
N ALA A 204 -7.96 -6.66 -1.27
CA ALA A 204 -9.35 -7.09 -1.22
C ALA A 204 -10.30 -6.00 -1.71
N LEU A 205 -10.12 -4.75 -1.28
CA LEU A 205 -10.94 -3.62 -1.69
C LEU A 205 -10.73 -3.26 -3.17
N TYR A 206 -9.47 -3.24 -3.61
CA TYR A 206 -9.12 -2.84 -4.98
C TYR A 206 -9.64 -3.85 -6.01
N PHE A 207 -9.36 -5.15 -5.81
CA PHE A 207 -9.79 -6.18 -6.77
C PHE A 207 -11.30 -6.48 -6.70
N THR A 208 -11.99 -6.09 -5.64
CA THR A 208 -13.48 -6.07 -5.66
C THR A 208 -14.00 -5.01 -6.63
N ASN A 209 -13.33 -3.87 -6.78
CA ASN A 209 -13.66 -2.85 -7.77
C ASN A 209 -13.19 -3.25 -9.18
N TYR A 210 -11.97 -3.76 -9.30
CA TYR A 210 -11.29 -4.10 -10.56
C TYR A 210 -10.99 -5.60 -10.58
N PRO A 211 -11.96 -6.47 -10.93
CA PRO A 211 -11.90 -7.91 -10.70
C PRO A 211 -11.00 -8.68 -11.66
N SER A 212 -10.03 -8.04 -12.29
CA SER A 212 -9.05 -8.68 -13.18
C SER A 212 -7.64 -8.54 -12.58
N ILE A 213 -6.99 -9.68 -12.32
CA ILE A 213 -5.64 -9.74 -11.78
C ILE A 213 -4.71 -10.38 -12.79
N VAL A 214 -3.67 -9.67 -13.17
CA VAL A 214 -2.54 -10.18 -13.97
C VAL A 214 -1.28 -10.18 -13.13
N PRO A 215 -0.22 -10.94 -13.52
CA PRO A 215 1.03 -11.00 -12.75
C PRO A 215 1.73 -9.65 -12.47
N LEU A 216 1.39 -8.61 -13.23
CA LEU A 216 1.91 -7.24 -13.06
C LEU A 216 0.91 -6.28 -12.41
N SER A 217 -0.24 -6.76 -11.92
CA SER A 217 -1.29 -5.91 -11.32
C SER A 217 -0.87 -5.16 -10.06
N GLY A 218 0.24 -5.52 -9.44
CA GLY A 218 0.80 -4.81 -8.29
C GLY A 218 1.68 -3.62 -8.66
N SER A 219 2.24 -3.61 -9.86
CA SER A 219 3.27 -2.63 -10.26
C SER A 219 2.72 -1.21 -10.35
N LEU A 220 1.65 -0.98 -11.10
CA LEU A 220 1.07 0.37 -11.26
C LEU A 220 0.42 0.89 -9.98
N PRO A 221 -0.48 0.16 -9.28
CA PRO A 221 -1.02 0.63 -8.00
C PRO A 221 0.07 0.83 -6.94
N GLY A 222 1.06 -0.05 -6.88
CA GLY A 222 2.20 0.09 -6.00
C GLY A 222 3.01 1.36 -6.28
N LEU A 223 3.32 1.63 -7.56
CA LEU A 223 4.05 2.82 -7.95
C LEU A 223 3.26 4.11 -7.68
N ARG A 224 1.94 4.14 -7.96
CA ARG A 224 1.08 5.29 -7.65
C ARG A 224 0.96 5.54 -6.14
N ALA A 225 0.86 4.47 -5.35
CA ALA A 225 0.86 4.57 -3.89
C ALA A 225 2.22 5.06 -3.36
N PHE A 226 3.33 4.67 -3.98
CA PHE A 226 4.65 5.22 -3.68
C PHE A 226 4.71 6.72 -4.01
N VAL A 227 4.23 7.14 -5.20
CA VAL A 227 4.10 8.56 -5.56
C VAL A 227 3.28 9.30 -4.51
N ALA A 228 2.17 8.74 -4.07
CA ALA A 228 1.32 9.31 -3.03
C ALA A 228 2.04 9.46 -1.68
N ALA A 229 2.83 8.45 -1.28
CA ALA A 229 3.63 8.51 -0.06
C ALA A 229 4.71 9.60 -0.12
N VAL A 230 5.39 9.74 -1.26
CA VAL A 230 6.41 10.78 -1.47
C VAL A 230 5.76 12.16 -1.53
N PHE A 231 4.66 12.29 -2.28
CA PHE A 231 3.89 13.53 -2.38
C PHE A 231 3.38 14.01 -1.01
N GLY A 232 2.86 13.08 -0.21
CA GLY A 232 2.38 13.35 1.14
C GLY A 232 3.50 13.66 2.14
N GLY A 233 4.70 13.16 1.91
CA GLY A 233 5.88 13.22 2.79
C GLY A 233 6.21 11.85 3.36
N ILE A 234 7.13 11.17 2.70
CA ILE A 234 7.52 9.80 3.06
C ILE A 234 8.06 9.76 4.50
N GLY A 235 7.56 8.81 5.30
CA GLY A 235 7.83 8.72 6.74
C GLY A 235 6.70 9.28 7.62
N SER A 236 5.77 10.09 7.06
CA SER A 236 4.59 10.60 7.74
C SER A 236 3.33 9.84 7.33
N ILE A 237 2.72 9.08 8.26
CA ILE A 237 1.48 8.33 7.97
C ILE A 237 0.34 9.26 7.57
N PRO A 238 0.04 10.37 8.31
CA PRO A 238 -0.99 11.31 7.87
C PRO A 238 -0.68 11.92 6.51
N GLY A 239 0.60 12.22 6.24
CA GLY A 239 1.05 12.72 4.95
C GLY A 239 0.76 11.74 3.81
N ALA A 240 1.13 10.47 3.97
CA ALA A 240 0.87 9.43 2.97
C ALA A 240 -0.63 9.27 2.67
N VAL A 241 -1.48 9.36 3.69
CA VAL A 241 -2.95 9.30 3.54
C VAL A 241 -3.46 10.48 2.73
N VAL A 242 -3.10 11.71 3.10
CA VAL A 242 -3.50 12.91 2.35
C VAL A 242 -2.98 12.86 0.91
N GLY A 243 -1.72 12.49 0.72
CA GLY A 243 -1.13 12.31 -0.62
C GLY A 243 -1.89 11.29 -1.46
N ALA A 244 -2.29 10.18 -0.87
CA ALA A 244 -3.04 9.12 -1.56
C ALA A 244 -4.45 9.57 -1.98
N PHE A 245 -5.16 10.30 -1.12
CA PHE A 245 -6.46 10.87 -1.50
C PHE A 245 -6.32 11.91 -2.61
N LEU A 246 -5.30 12.76 -2.56
CA LEU A 246 -5.05 13.74 -3.62
C LEU A 246 -4.71 13.07 -4.96
N ILE A 247 -3.84 12.06 -4.96
CA ILE A 247 -3.48 11.30 -6.17
C ILE A 247 -4.70 10.54 -6.69
N GLY A 248 -5.48 9.84 -5.84
CA GLY A 248 -6.67 9.10 -6.25
C GLY A 248 -7.76 10.00 -6.84
N LEU A 249 -7.99 11.17 -6.25
CA LEU A 249 -8.92 12.17 -6.78
C LEU A 249 -8.43 12.73 -8.12
N SER A 250 -7.16 13.15 -8.22
CA SER A 250 -6.57 13.68 -9.44
C SER A 250 -6.65 12.65 -10.58
N GLU A 251 -6.28 11.42 -10.30
CA GLU A 251 -6.33 10.32 -11.28
C GLU A 251 -7.75 10.08 -11.79
N THR A 252 -8.73 10.05 -10.87
CA THR A 252 -10.12 9.81 -11.26
C THR A 252 -10.70 10.97 -12.09
N VAL A 253 -10.38 12.21 -11.74
CA VAL A 253 -10.76 13.40 -12.52
C VAL A 253 -10.16 13.34 -13.92
N ILE A 254 -8.87 13.03 -14.04
CA ILE A 254 -8.19 12.94 -15.34
C ILE A 254 -8.76 11.80 -16.17
N LYS A 255 -8.97 10.61 -15.58
CA LYS A 255 -9.56 9.46 -16.25
C LYS A 255 -10.99 9.71 -16.74
N SER A 256 -11.73 10.61 -16.10
CA SER A 256 -13.08 11.00 -16.50
C SER A 256 -13.12 12.09 -17.57
N SER A 257 -11.97 12.66 -17.92
CA SER A 257 -11.80 13.70 -18.94
C SER A 257 -11.34 13.12 -20.28
N ASN A 258 -11.26 13.95 -21.31
CA ASN A 258 -10.70 13.60 -22.62
C ASN A 258 -9.20 13.26 -22.58
N TRP A 259 -8.54 13.50 -21.44
CA TRP A 259 -7.11 13.27 -21.20
C TRP A 259 -6.85 11.94 -20.48
N SER A 260 -7.80 11.01 -20.48
CA SER A 260 -7.71 9.74 -19.74
C SER A 260 -6.44 8.93 -20.04
N VAL A 261 -5.97 8.93 -21.30
CA VAL A 261 -4.74 8.24 -21.73
C VAL A 261 -3.48 8.79 -21.03
N PHE A 262 -3.50 10.06 -20.63
CA PHE A 262 -2.38 10.72 -19.97
C PHE A 262 -2.44 10.66 -18.43
N SER A 263 -3.37 9.90 -17.86
CA SER A 263 -3.56 9.82 -16.40
C SER A 263 -2.27 9.47 -15.65
N ASP A 264 -1.51 8.51 -16.14
CA ASP A 264 -0.23 8.12 -15.55
C ASP A 264 0.82 9.23 -15.68
N ALA A 265 0.91 9.85 -16.85
CA ALA A 265 1.83 10.97 -17.08
C ALA A 265 1.57 12.14 -16.11
N PHE A 266 0.31 12.48 -15.85
CA PHE A 266 -0.04 13.50 -14.86
C PHE A 266 0.35 13.10 -13.44
N THR A 267 0.12 11.84 -13.04
CA THR A 267 0.50 11.35 -11.71
C THR A 267 2.00 11.44 -11.48
N PHE A 268 2.80 11.04 -12.48
CA PHE A 268 4.26 11.14 -12.37
C PHE A 268 4.77 12.57 -12.53
N ALA A 269 4.13 13.42 -13.34
CA ALA A 269 4.45 14.83 -13.40
C ALA A 269 4.21 15.53 -12.05
N LEU A 270 3.12 15.22 -11.35
CA LEU A 270 2.89 15.70 -9.99
C LEU A 270 4.00 15.28 -9.02
N LEU A 271 4.51 14.04 -9.12
CA LEU A 271 5.66 13.61 -8.34
C LEU A 271 6.89 14.48 -8.61
N ILE A 272 7.22 14.70 -9.89
CA ILE A 272 8.37 15.52 -10.26
C ILE A 272 8.21 16.94 -9.72
N ILE A 273 7.04 17.54 -9.91
CA ILE A 273 6.75 18.90 -9.43
C ILE A 273 6.95 19.00 -7.92
N ILE A 274 6.38 18.07 -7.13
CA ILE A 274 6.52 18.13 -5.67
C ILE A 274 7.96 17.93 -5.23
N LEU A 275 8.71 17.02 -5.87
CA LEU A 275 10.12 16.81 -5.53
C LEU A 275 11.00 18.02 -5.83
N VAL A 276 10.67 18.80 -6.87
CA VAL A 276 11.38 20.02 -7.21
C VAL A 276 10.99 21.19 -6.27
N VAL A 277 9.69 21.36 -6.00
CA VAL A 277 9.17 22.50 -5.22
C VAL A 277 9.31 22.27 -3.71
N LYS A 278 9.01 21.05 -3.24
CA LYS A 278 9.04 20.69 -1.82
C LYS A 278 9.54 19.24 -1.64
N PRO A 279 10.85 19.00 -1.69
CA PRO A 279 11.43 17.64 -1.67
C PRO A 279 11.09 16.83 -0.43
N THR A 280 10.64 17.47 0.66
CA THR A 280 10.16 16.78 1.86
C THR A 280 8.71 16.30 1.74
N GLY A 281 7.99 16.65 0.68
CA GLY A 281 6.55 16.42 0.55
C GLY A 281 5.71 17.38 1.39
N LEU A 282 4.38 17.18 1.42
CA LEU A 282 3.45 18.10 2.11
C LEU A 282 3.66 18.12 3.63
N TYR A 283 3.87 16.95 4.25
CA TYR A 283 3.96 16.73 5.70
C TYR A 283 5.31 16.14 6.15
N GLY A 284 6.32 16.15 5.28
CA GLY A 284 7.65 15.66 5.63
C GLY A 284 8.39 16.60 6.58
N GLU A 285 9.06 16.04 7.56
CA GLU A 285 9.98 16.78 8.45
C GLU A 285 11.27 17.12 7.70
N LYS A 286 11.76 18.33 7.88
CA LYS A 286 13.11 18.68 7.41
C LYS A 286 14.11 17.83 8.20
N SER A 287 14.87 16.97 7.52
CA SER A 287 16.00 16.33 8.16
C SER A 287 17.02 17.40 8.50
N THR A 288 17.14 17.75 9.75
CA THR A 288 18.31 18.45 10.26
C THR A 288 19.43 17.42 10.26
N GLU A 289 20.25 17.40 9.21
CA GLU A 289 21.56 16.77 9.30
C GLU A 289 22.28 17.50 10.45
N LYS A 290 22.48 16.78 11.56
CA LYS A 290 23.45 17.19 12.55
C LYS A 290 24.82 16.95 11.91
N VAL A 291 25.47 18.05 11.52
CA VAL A 291 26.89 18.10 11.17
C VAL A 291 27.69 17.67 12.38
#